data_eb2a40e4b3e6163dfd1d73a960f6bbca
#
_entry.id   eb2a40e4b3e6163dfd1d73a960f6bbca
#
_cell.length_a   1.000
_cell.length_b   1.000
_cell.length_c   1.000
_cell.angle_alpha   90.00
_cell.angle_beta   90.00
_cell.angle_gamma   90.00
#
_symmetry.space_group_name_H-M   'P 1'
#
loop_
_entity.id
_entity.type
_entity.pdbx_description
1 polymer ?
#
loop_
_entity_poly.entity_id
_entity_poly.type
_entity_poly.pdbx_seq_one_letter_code
_entity_poly.pdbx_strand_id
1 'polypeptide(L)'
;KKIRPAFIVIIFAAFIGLLILNRPRFEEHPVKTKQNLVQIETQALHNLDKPIIDISGWQRPSEINYDILSQKISGVIVRVHGGNQITTENDASYTNGIDKAYKSHISEFQKRNIPVAVYAYVSGKSVEEMEKAAEAFYNSASPYNPSYYWLDVEEKTMSDMNKGVEAFRAKLESLGAKNIGIYIGVYFMEEHSISTD
;
A
#
# COMPACT_ATOMS: atom_id res chain seq x y z
N LYS A 1 -2.91 -69.12 -26.79
CA LYS A 1 -1.59 -68.89 -27.37
C LYS A 1 -0.69 -68.37 -26.24
N LYS A 2 0.33 -69.15 -25.84
CA LYS A 2 1.30 -68.74 -24.81
C LYS A 2 2.25 -67.75 -25.41
N ILE A 3 2.26 -66.54 -24.85
CA ILE A 3 3.22 -65.45 -25.21
C ILE A 3 4.60 -65.91 -24.75
N ARG A 4 5.58 -65.96 -25.68
CA ARG A 4 6.96 -66.38 -25.35
C ARG A 4 7.61 -65.33 -24.42
N PRO A 5 8.31 -65.77 -23.34
CA PRO A 5 8.91 -64.87 -22.37
C PRO A 5 9.87 -63.85 -23.00
N ALA A 6 10.54 -64.22 -24.09
CA ALA A 6 11.41 -63.30 -24.85
C ALA A 6 10.67 -62.07 -25.41
N PHE A 7 9.37 -62.19 -25.74
CA PHE A 7 8.57 -61.07 -26.26
C PHE A 7 8.23 -60.05 -25.15
N ILE A 8 8.06 -60.50 -23.91
CA ILE A 8 7.78 -59.65 -22.75
C ILE A 8 9.03 -58.84 -22.42
N VAL A 9 10.23 -59.42 -22.49
CA VAL A 9 11.50 -58.70 -22.20
C VAL A 9 11.76 -57.57 -23.25
N ILE A 10 11.47 -57.84 -24.53
CA ILE A 10 11.65 -56.84 -25.60
C ILE A 10 10.68 -55.66 -25.41
N ILE A 11 9.41 -55.93 -25.05
CA ILE A 11 8.41 -54.88 -24.81
C ILE A 11 8.82 -54.03 -23.58
N PHE A 12 9.32 -54.66 -22.51
CA PHE A 12 9.77 -53.96 -21.30
C PHE A 12 11.03 -53.11 -21.56
N ALA A 13 11.97 -53.60 -22.35
CA ALA A 13 13.16 -52.86 -22.74
C ALA A 13 12.82 -51.65 -23.64
N ALA A 14 11.86 -51.80 -24.57
CA ALA A 14 11.37 -50.74 -25.42
C ALA A 14 10.64 -49.63 -24.59
N PHE A 15 9.86 -50.05 -23.57
CA PHE A 15 9.15 -49.13 -22.69
C PHE A 15 10.09 -48.34 -21.79
N ILE A 16 11.13 -48.97 -21.26
CA ILE A 16 12.19 -48.29 -20.47
C ILE A 16 12.99 -47.34 -21.36
N GLY A 17 13.29 -47.71 -22.59
CA GLY A 17 13.95 -46.83 -23.58
C GLY A 17 13.11 -45.61 -23.90
N LEU A 18 11.79 -45.73 -24.04
CA LEU A 18 10.86 -44.64 -24.29
C LEU A 18 10.76 -43.68 -23.07
N LEU A 19 10.80 -44.21 -21.84
CA LEU A 19 10.81 -43.44 -20.61
C LEU A 19 12.11 -42.66 -20.42
N ILE A 20 13.23 -43.20 -20.88
CA ILE A 20 14.54 -42.50 -20.82
C ILE A 20 14.60 -41.41 -21.88
N LEU A 21 14.04 -41.63 -23.07
CA LEU A 21 13.99 -40.64 -24.15
C LEU A 21 13.00 -39.49 -23.87
N ASN A 22 11.95 -39.75 -23.10
CA ASN A 22 10.94 -38.77 -22.71
C ASN A 22 11.16 -38.15 -21.33
N ARG A 23 12.34 -38.30 -20.73
CA ARG A 23 12.65 -37.53 -19.52
C ARG A 23 12.62 -36.05 -19.89
N PRO A 24 11.77 -35.23 -19.24
CA PRO A 24 11.88 -33.78 -19.41
C PRO A 24 13.33 -33.42 -19.06
N ARG A 25 14.04 -32.84 -20.02
CA ARG A 25 15.30 -32.15 -19.73
C ARG A 25 14.92 -31.05 -18.78
N PHE A 26 15.27 -31.19 -17.52
CA PHE A 26 15.40 -30.04 -16.63
C PHE A 26 16.53 -29.21 -17.23
N GLU A 27 16.16 -28.22 -18.03
CA GLU A 27 17.10 -27.14 -18.33
C GLU A 27 17.42 -26.50 -16.98
N GLU A 28 18.62 -26.74 -16.50
CA GLU A 28 19.20 -25.91 -15.46
C GLU A 28 19.26 -24.50 -16.05
N HIS A 29 18.27 -23.69 -15.73
CA HIS A 29 18.34 -22.26 -16.02
C HIS A 29 19.56 -21.74 -15.28
N PRO A 30 20.59 -21.27 -15.98
CA PRO A 30 21.80 -20.80 -15.34
C PRO A 30 21.41 -19.63 -14.42
N VAL A 31 21.85 -19.76 -13.21
CA VAL A 31 21.81 -18.87 -12.06
C VAL A 31 21.85 -17.37 -12.42
N LYS A 32 20.75 -16.86 -12.96
CA LYS A 32 20.44 -15.40 -12.95
C LYS A 32 19.96 -14.94 -11.58
N THR A 33 19.68 -15.88 -10.67
CA THR A 33 19.00 -15.63 -9.39
C THR A 33 19.91 -14.87 -8.41
N LYS A 34 21.21 -15.15 -8.36
CA LYS A 34 22.10 -14.45 -7.40
C LYS A 34 22.40 -13.00 -7.80
N GLN A 35 22.63 -12.74 -9.09
CA GLN A 35 22.87 -11.37 -9.56
C GLN A 35 21.63 -10.51 -9.45
N ASN A 36 20.44 -11.06 -9.73
CA ASN A 36 19.18 -10.34 -9.57
C ASN A 36 18.85 -10.08 -8.09
N LEU A 37 19.10 -11.02 -7.19
CA LEU A 37 18.91 -10.83 -5.75
C LEU A 37 19.87 -9.76 -5.20
N VAL A 38 21.15 -9.79 -5.56
CA VAL A 38 22.12 -8.77 -5.14
C VAL A 38 21.75 -7.38 -5.71
N GLN A 39 21.28 -7.30 -6.94
CA GLN A 39 20.79 -6.02 -7.50
C GLN A 39 19.54 -5.51 -6.80
N ILE A 40 18.58 -6.41 -6.47
CA ILE A 40 17.37 -6.06 -5.74
C ILE A 40 17.71 -5.60 -4.31
N GLU A 41 18.60 -6.30 -3.61
CA GLU A 41 19.07 -5.90 -2.28
C GLU A 41 19.84 -4.57 -2.31
N THR A 42 20.74 -4.38 -3.27
CA THR A 42 21.48 -3.12 -3.42
C THR A 42 20.55 -1.95 -3.76
N GLN A 43 19.54 -2.18 -4.59
CA GLN A 43 18.55 -1.18 -4.95
C GLN A 43 17.60 -0.88 -3.81
N ALA A 44 17.21 -1.89 -3.02
CA ALA A 44 16.45 -1.73 -1.79
C ALA A 44 17.23 -0.93 -0.74
N LEU A 45 18.50 -1.24 -0.51
CA LEU A 45 19.39 -0.51 0.40
C LEU A 45 19.60 0.95 -0.05
N HIS A 46 19.78 1.18 -1.35
CA HIS A 46 19.93 2.55 -1.87
C HIS A 46 18.64 3.38 -1.76
N ASN A 47 17.47 2.73 -1.71
CA ASN A 47 16.19 3.41 -1.49
C ASN A 47 15.96 3.75 -0.01
N LEU A 48 16.60 3.06 0.95
CA LEU A 48 16.47 3.38 2.38
C LEU A 48 17.07 4.75 2.76
N ASP A 49 18.00 5.27 1.95
CA ASP A 49 18.60 6.59 2.16
C ASP A 49 17.74 7.76 1.63
N LYS A 50 16.66 7.46 0.90
CA LYS A 50 15.78 8.48 0.36
C LYS A 50 14.60 8.73 1.28
N PRO A 51 14.16 9.98 1.44
CA PRO A 51 13.03 10.29 2.29
C PRO A 51 11.72 9.73 1.74
N ILE A 52 10.77 9.48 2.65
CA ILE A 52 9.35 9.40 2.35
C ILE A 52 8.79 10.79 2.57
N ILE A 53 7.98 11.27 1.65
CA ILE A 53 7.32 12.57 1.76
C ILE A 53 5.81 12.40 1.91
N ASP A 54 5.15 13.36 2.51
CA ASP A 54 3.71 13.52 2.42
C ASP A 54 3.35 14.63 1.44
N ILE A 55 2.14 14.53 0.84
CA ILE A 55 1.67 15.45 -0.18
C ILE A 55 0.14 15.52 -0.19
N SER A 56 -0.40 16.67 -0.52
CA SER A 56 -1.85 16.90 -0.58
C SER A 56 -2.23 17.82 -1.75
N GLY A 57 -3.49 18.17 -1.86
CA GLY A 57 -3.98 19.15 -2.83
C GLY A 57 -3.35 20.54 -2.74
N TRP A 58 -2.64 20.84 -1.65
CA TRP A 58 -1.87 22.07 -1.53
C TRP A 58 -0.65 22.11 -2.46
N GLN A 59 -0.09 20.95 -2.80
CA GLN A 59 0.93 20.77 -3.82
C GLN A 59 0.25 20.49 -5.15
N ARG A 60 0.08 21.49 -6.00
CA ARG A 60 -0.66 21.32 -7.26
C ARG A 60 0.05 20.37 -8.21
N PRO A 61 -0.64 19.37 -8.78
CA PRO A 61 -0.02 18.43 -9.72
C PRO A 61 0.70 19.10 -10.90
N SER A 62 0.20 20.24 -11.36
CA SER A 62 0.79 21.01 -12.46
C SER A 62 2.13 21.68 -12.11
N GLU A 63 2.46 21.79 -10.82
CA GLU A 63 3.67 22.43 -10.32
C GLU A 63 4.77 21.41 -9.95
N ILE A 64 4.46 20.10 -10.05
CA ILE A 64 5.36 19.03 -9.67
C ILE A 64 6.00 18.37 -10.90
N ASN A 65 7.33 18.35 -10.90
CA ASN A 65 8.05 17.46 -11.81
C ASN A 65 8.19 16.07 -11.17
N TYR A 66 7.22 15.20 -11.44
CA TYR A 66 7.17 13.85 -10.88
C TYR A 66 8.37 12.98 -11.31
N ASP A 67 8.93 13.20 -12.51
CA ASP A 67 10.10 12.44 -12.98
C ASP A 67 11.34 12.75 -12.14
N ILE A 68 11.55 14.01 -11.80
CA ILE A 68 12.66 14.43 -10.92
C ILE A 68 12.39 14.01 -9.48
N LEU A 69 11.17 14.25 -8.98
CA LEU A 69 10.82 13.97 -7.58
C LEU A 69 10.92 12.47 -7.27
N SER A 70 10.42 11.62 -8.15
CA SER A 70 10.46 10.16 -7.98
C SER A 70 11.87 9.58 -7.88
N GLN A 71 12.88 10.25 -8.43
CA GLN A 71 14.28 9.84 -8.30
C GLN A 71 14.86 10.13 -6.92
N LYS A 72 14.22 11.02 -6.15
CA LYS A 72 14.74 11.55 -4.87
C LYS A 72 14.04 10.99 -3.64
N ILE A 73 12.97 10.24 -3.81
CA ILE A 73 12.14 9.71 -2.71
C ILE A 73 12.08 8.19 -2.75
N SER A 74 11.81 7.57 -1.61
CA SER A 74 11.58 6.12 -1.49
C SER A 74 10.09 5.77 -1.40
N GLY A 75 9.22 6.71 -1.10
CA GLY A 75 7.78 6.53 -0.99
C GLY A 75 7.07 7.87 -0.85
N VAL A 76 5.75 7.84 -0.95
CA VAL A 76 4.90 9.01 -0.76
C VAL A 76 3.66 8.64 0.05
N ILE A 77 3.20 9.56 0.91
CA ILE A 77 1.95 9.47 1.66
C ILE A 77 1.02 10.56 1.12
N VAL A 78 -0.07 10.17 0.45
CA VAL A 78 -0.96 11.11 -0.24
C VAL A 78 -2.21 11.35 0.59
N ARG A 79 -2.56 12.62 0.86
CA ARG A 79 -3.82 12.97 1.49
C ARG A 79 -4.99 12.62 0.58
N VAL A 80 -5.94 11.87 1.10
CA VAL A 80 -7.21 11.56 0.42
C VAL A 80 -8.36 12.36 1.01
N HIS A 81 -8.34 12.59 2.32
CA HIS A 81 -9.39 13.31 3.04
C HIS A 81 -8.79 14.34 4.00
N GLY A 82 -9.21 15.58 3.89
CA GLY A 82 -8.74 16.70 4.72
C GLY A 82 -9.53 16.92 6.01
N GLY A 83 -10.44 16.00 6.34
CA GLY A 83 -11.25 16.05 7.56
C GLY A 83 -12.65 16.66 7.38
N ASN A 84 -13.53 16.37 8.35
CA ASN A 84 -14.94 16.80 8.35
C ASN A 84 -15.11 18.30 8.65
N GLN A 85 -14.06 18.99 9.15
CA GLN A 85 -14.06 20.42 9.41
C GLN A 85 -14.10 21.25 8.11
N ILE A 86 -13.81 20.65 6.95
CA ILE A 86 -13.84 21.32 5.66
C ILE A 86 -15.30 21.45 5.21
N THR A 87 -15.95 22.53 5.61
CA THR A 87 -17.34 22.87 5.27
C THR A 87 -17.46 23.77 4.05
N THR A 88 -16.34 24.34 3.60
CA THR A 88 -16.26 25.22 2.43
C THR A 88 -15.14 24.72 1.52
N GLU A 89 -15.42 24.67 0.24
CA GLU A 89 -14.40 24.32 -0.75
C GLU A 89 -13.21 25.31 -0.72
N ASN A 90 -12.00 24.76 -0.82
CA ASN A 90 -10.77 25.53 -0.91
C ASN A 90 -9.89 25.03 -2.06
N ASP A 91 -8.68 25.56 -2.22
CA ASP A 91 -7.78 25.17 -3.31
C ASP A 91 -7.39 23.69 -3.27
N ALA A 92 -7.33 23.08 -2.10
CA ALA A 92 -6.85 21.71 -1.89
C ALA A 92 -7.96 20.69 -1.69
N SER A 93 -9.18 21.07 -1.29
CA SER A 93 -10.25 20.15 -0.90
C SER A 93 -11.63 20.62 -1.32
N TYR A 94 -12.49 19.65 -1.68
CA TYR A 94 -13.92 19.85 -1.86
C TYR A 94 -14.64 20.05 -0.52
N THR A 95 -15.89 20.51 -0.55
CA THR A 95 -16.74 20.75 0.64
C THR A 95 -16.96 19.51 1.51
N ASN A 96 -16.82 18.30 0.94
CA ASN A 96 -16.92 17.04 1.67
C ASN A 96 -15.58 16.56 2.25
N GLY A 97 -14.56 17.42 2.23
CA GLY A 97 -13.21 17.08 2.71
C GLY A 97 -12.34 16.25 1.78
N ILE A 98 -12.86 15.77 0.67
CA ILE A 98 -12.06 15.01 -0.30
C ILE A 98 -11.01 15.92 -0.93
N ASP A 99 -9.77 15.46 -0.95
CA ASP A 99 -8.63 16.15 -1.56
C ASP A 99 -8.80 16.20 -3.09
N LYS A 100 -8.52 17.36 -3.70
CA LYS A 100 -8.72 17.57 -5.13
C LYS A 100 -7.66 16.89 -6.00
N ALA A 101 -6.45 16.69 -5.47
CA ALA A 101 -5.31 16.23 -6.22
C ALA A 101 -4.94 14.75 -5.97
N TYR A 102 -5.56 14.09 -4.97
CA TYR A 102 -5.13 12.76 -4.54
C TYR A 102 -5.06 11.73 -5.69
N LYS A 103 -6.03 11.74 -6.59
CA LYS A 103 -6.07 10.81 -7.73
C LYS A 103 -4.88 11.00 -8.66
N SER A 104 -4.57 12.26 -8.94
CA SER A 104 -3.43 12.62 -9.80
C SER A 104 -2.12 12.23 -9.13
N HIS A 105 -1.93 12.59 -7.86
CA HIS A 105 -0.71 12.25 -7.12
C HIS A 105 -0.48 10.73 -7.07
N ILE A 106 -1.49 9.97 -6.65
CA ILE A 106 -1.39 8.50 -6.59
C ILE A 106 -1.00 7.93 -7.95
N SER A 107 -1.72 8.31 -9.01
CA SER A 107 -1.49 7.78 -10.35
C SER A 107 -0.10 8.14 -10.88
N GLU A 108 0.37 9.38 -10.67
CA GLU A 108 1.67 9.81 -11.15
C GLU A 108 2.84 9.11 -10.44
N PHE A 109 2.73 8.86 -9.13
CA PHE A 109 3.75 8.11 -8.40
C PHE A 109 3.72 6.61 -8.71
N GLN A 110 2.53 6.01 -8.80
CA GLN A 110 2.39 4.59 -9.15
C GLN A 110 2.93 4.29 -10.55
N LYS A 111 2.71 5.15 -11.55
CA LYS A 111 3.31 5.02 -12.90
C LYS A 111 4.85 4.97 -12.87
N ARG A 112 5.46 5.53 -11.83
CA ARG A 112 6.92 5.58 -11.64
C ARG A 112 7.44 4.55 -10.63
N ASN A 113 6.57 3.58 -10.27
CA ASN A 113 6.89 2.52 -9.31
C ASN A 113 7.31 3.04 -7.92
N ILE A 114 6.82 4.22 -7.51
CA ILE A 114 6.99 4.72 -6.16
C ILE A 114 5.89 4.13 -5.29
N PRO A 115 6.22 3.51 -4.15
CA PRO A 115 5.24 3.04 -3.17
C PRO A 115 4.38 4.20 -2.68
N VAL A 116 3.05 4.01 -2.70
CA VAL A 116 2.09 5.01 -2.27
C VAL A 116 1.33 4.52 -1.05
N ALA A 117 1.41 5.28 0.02
CA ALA A 117 0.51 5.24 1.17
C ALA A 117 -0.49 6.40 1.08
N VAL A 118 -1.54 6.36 1.88
CA VAL A 118 -2.56 7.39 1.91
C VAL A 118 -2.86 7.83 3.34
N TYR A 119 -3.36 9.06 3.52
CA TYR A 119 -3.81 9.52 4.82
C TYR A 119 -5.14 10.28 4.77
N ALA A 120 -5.81 10.26 5.92
CA ALA A 120 -6.96 11.10 6.19
C ALA A 120 -6.75 11.87 7.50
N TYR A 121 -7.08 13.16 7.48
CA TYR A 121 -7.15 13.97 8.69
C TYR A 121 -8.38 13.55 9.51
N VAL A 122 -8.17 13.20 10.77
CA VAL A 122 -9.21 12.61 11.63
C VAL A 122 -9.83 13.69 12.50
N SER A 123 -11.07 14.07 12.22
CA SER A 123 -11.77 15.18 12.88
C SER A 123 -13.24 14.92 13.21
N GLY A 124 -13.65 13.65 13.33
CA GLY A 124 -15.00 13.28 13.75
C GLY A 124 -15.28 13.67 15.20
N LYS A 125 -16.50 14.13 15.49
CA LYS A 125 -16.96 14.58 16.84
C LYS A 125 -17.66 13.49 17.64
N SER A 126 -17.89 12.35 17.03
CA SER A 126 -18.49 11.16 17.65
C SER A 126 -17.94 9.90 17.01
N VAL A 127 -18.14 8.76 17.66
CA VAL A 127 -17.79 7.43 17.13
C VAL A 127 -18.42 7.21 15.75
N GLU A 128 -19.70 7.56 15.60
CA GLU A 128 -20.39 7.40 14.34
C GLU A 128 -19.79 8.26 13.21
N GLU A 129 -19.40 9.50 13.51
CA GLU A 129 -18.71 10.36 12.54
C GLU A 129 -17.31 9.82 12.18
N MET A 130 -16.58 9.26 13.15
CA MET A 130 -15.29 8.60 12.91
C MET A 130 -15.44 7.40 11.97
N GLU A 131 -16.44 6.54 12.21
CA GLU A 131 -16.72 5.39 11.34
C GLU A 131 -17.13 5.80 9.93
N LYS A 132 -17.98 6.82 9.78
CA LYS A 132 -18.35 7.37 8.47
C LYS A 132 -17.17 7.98 7.73
N ALA A 133 -16.30 8.70 8.43
CA ALA A 133 -15.10 9.27 7.84
C ALA A 133 -14.13 8.16 7.37
N ALA A 134 -13.95 7.10 8.16
CA ALA A 134 -13.15 5.94 7.79
C ALA A 134 -13.70 5.24 6.53
N GLU A 135 -15.01 5.07 6.44
CA GLU A 135 -15.66 4.48 5.27
C GLU A 135 -15.48 5.34 4.00
N ALA A 136 -15.67 6.65 4.11
CA ALA A 136 -15.45 7.59 3.00
C ALA A 136 -13.99 7.58 2.53
N PHE A 137 -13.05 7.55 3.48
CA PHE A 137 -11.61 7.44 3.20
C PHE A 137 -11.27 6.13 2.49
N TYR A 138 -11.72 5.00 3.02
CA TYR A 138 -11.48 3.69 2.42
C TYR A 138 -12.04 3.60 1.01
N ASN A 139 -13.29 4.00 0.81
CA ASN A 139 -13.95 3.93 -0.49
C ASN A 139 -13.25 4.81 -1.54
N SER A 140 -12.67 5.93 -1.12
CA SER A 140 -11.90 6.81 -2.00
C SER A 140 -10.52 6.27 -2.35
N ALA A 141 -9.85 5.61 -1.40
CA ALA A 141 -8.46 5.19 -1.51
C ALA A 141 -8.28 3.75 -2.04
N SER A 142 -9.16 2.82 -1.64
CA SER A 142 -9.00 1.38 -1.93
C SER A 142 -8.90 1.03 -3.42
N PRO A 143 -9.54 1.74 -4.37
CA PRO A 143 -9.36 1.45 -5.80
C PRO A 143 -7.93 1.62 -6.31
N TYR A 144 -7.09 2.33 -5.56
CA TYR A 144 -5.68 2.57 -5.90
C TYR A 144 -4.72 1.61 -5.22
N ASN A 145 -5.22 0.70 -4.37
CA ASN A 145 -4.44 -0.31 -3.65
C ASN A 145 -3.21 0.29 -2.91
N PRO A 146 -3.42 1.25 -1.99
CA PRO A 146 -2.31 1.88 -1.26
C PRO A 146 -1.62 0.87 -0.34
N SER A 147 -0.32 1.09 -0.08
CA SER A 147 0.49 0.23 0.80
C SER A 147 0.12 0.37 2.27
N TYR A 148 -0.31 1.57 2.71
CA TYR A 148 -0.71 1.91 4.08
C TYR A 148 -1.86 2.91 4.07
N TYR A 149 -2.67 2.86 5.13
CA TYR A 149 -3.71 3.83 5.47
C TYR A 149 -3.29 4.53 6.77
N TRP A 150 -3.05 5.84 6.73
CA TRP A 150 -2.63 6.61 7.90
C TRP A 150 -3.78 7.46 8.43
N LEU A 151 -3.96 7.43 9.76
CA LEU A 151 -4.82 8.33 10.50
C LEU A 151 -3.96 9.51 10.96
N ASP A 152 -4.28 10.71 10.50
CA ASP A 152 -3.62 11.95 10.88
C ASP A 152 -4.43 12.61 11.99
N VAL A 153 -3.93 12.53 13.23
CA VAL A 153 -4.63 12.94 14.46
C VAL A 153 -3.90 14.13 15.06
N GLU A 154 -4.41 15.34 14.81
CA GLU A 154 -3.76 16.59 15.19
C GLU A 154 -4.63 17.50 16.07
N GLU A 155 -5.90 17.15 16.29
CA GLU A 155 -6.80 17.96 17.12
C GLU A 155 -7.75 17.08 17.98
N LYS A 156 -8.16 17.64 19.14
CA LYS A 156 -9.16 17.01 19.98
C LYS A 156 -10.56 17.41 19.54
N THR A 157 -11.22 16.53 18.83
CA THR A 157 -12.55 16.77 18.28
C THR A 157 -13.69 16.16 19.09
N MET A 158 -13.36 15.23 20.01
CA MET A 158 -14.32 14.60 20.93
C MET A 158 -13.70 14.38 22.31
N SER A 159 -14.53 14.12 23.32
CA SER A 159 -14.09 13.96 24.72
C SER A 159 -13.15 12.77 24.93
N ASP A 160 -13.41 11.67 24.22
CA ASP A 160 -12.61 10.42 24.26
C ASP A 160 -12.03 10.15 22.87
N MET A 161 -10.85 10.72 22.63
CA MET A 161 -10.15 10.56 21.36
C MET A 161 -9.68 9.13 21.11
N ASN A 162 -9.28 8.38 22.17
CA ASN A 162 -8.89 6.98 22.03
C ASN A 162 -10.02 6.15 21.43
N LYS A 163 -11.23 6.33 21.96
CA LYS A 163 -12.41 5.64 21.44
C LYS A 163 -12.73 6.02 20.00
N GLY A 164 -12.58 7.30 19.64
CA GLY A 164 -12.82 7.78 18.29
C GLY A 164 -11.80 7.26 17.28
N VAL A 165 -10.52 7.34 17.62
CA VAL A 165 -9.42 6.84 16.77
C VAL A 165 -9.52 5.33 16.59
N GLU A 166 -9.83 4.58 17.66
CA GLU A 166 -10.02 3.14 17.56
C GLU A 166 -11.24 2.77 16.70
N ALA A 167 -12.36 3.51 16.80
CA ALA A 167 -13.51 3.28 15.92
C ALA A 167 -13.17 3.51 14.45
N PHE A 168 -12.40 4.56 14.16
CA PHE A 168 -11.91 4.82 12.79
C PHE A 168 -11.02 3.67 12.29
N ARG A 169 -10.03 3.25 13.10
CA ARG A 169 -9.11 2.16 12.79
C ARG A 169 -9.85 0.84 12.55
N ALA A 170 -10.74 0.46 13.49
CA ALA A 170 -11.51 -0.78 13.41
C ALA A 170 -12.43 -0.80 12.19
N LYS A 171 -13.03 0.34 11.82
CA LYS A 171 -13.84 0.47 10.62
C LYS A 171 -12.99 0.24 9.36
N LEU A 172 -11.81 0.84 9.26
CA LEU A 172 -10.88 0.61 8.14
C LEU A 172 -10.53 -0.88 8.02
N GLU A 173 -10.18 -1.52 9.12
CA GLU A 173 -9.85 -2.95 9.16
C GLU A 173 -11.03 -3.81 8.69
N SER A 174 -12.25 -3.52 9.17
CA SER A 174 -13.46 -4.23 8.77
C SER A 174 -13.79 -4.12 7.29
N LEU A 175 -13.36 -3.04 6.63
CA LEU A 175 -13.51 -2.81 5.19
C LEU A 175 -12.39 -3.48 4.36
N GLY A 176 -11.33 -3.99 5.01
CA GLY A 176 -10.25 -4.72 4.37
C GLY A 176 -8.92 -4.00 4.29
N ALA A 177 -8.75 -2.84 4.94
CA ALA A 177 -7.44 -2.21 5.09
C ALA A 177 -6.54 -3.10 5.96
N LYS A 178 -5.34 -3.43 5.47
CA LYS A 178 -4.42 -4.37 6.16
C LYS A 178 -3.33 -3.66 6.97
N ASN A 179 -2.83 -2.58 6.44
CA ASN A 179 -1.73 -1.81 7.03
C ASN A 179 -2.28 -0.45 7.44
N ILE A 180 -2.50 -0.27 8.72
CA ILE A 180 -3.08 0.95 9.29
C ILE A 180 -2.07 1.52 10.27
N GLY A 181 -1.72 2.80 10.10
CA GLY A 181 -0.84 3.56 10.97
C GLY A 181 -1.54 4.80 11.51
N ILE A 182 -1.01 5.33 12.61
CA ILE A 182 -1.50 6.56 13.23
C ILE A 182 -0.34 7.55 13.27
N TYR A 183 -0.57 8.75 12.78
CA TYR A 183 0.31 9.90 12.98
C TYR A 183 -0.27 10.81 14.06
N ILE A 184 0.52 11.12 15.06
CA ILE A 184 0.12 11.99 16.18
C ILE A 184 1.32 12.88 16.54
N GLY A 185 1.09 14.16 16.67
CA GLY A 185 2.10 15.10 17.18
C GLY A 185 2.43 14.80 18.64
N VAL A 186 3.72 14.83 19.02
CA VAL A 186 4.19 14.52 20.40
C VAL A 186 3.46 15.35 21.45
N TYR A 187 3.32 16.66 21.23
CA TYR A 187 2.59 17.53 22.16
C TYR A 187 1.11 17.17 22.28
N PHE A 188 0.50 16.72 21.21
CA PHE A 188 -0.90 16.30 21.23
C PHE A 188 -1.13 15.06 22.08
N MET A 189 -0.21 14.08 22.05
CA MET A 189 -0.27 12.91 22.93
C MET A 189 -0.21 13.28 24.41
N GLU A 190 0.69 14.19 24.80
CA GLU A 190 0.86 14.63 26.17
C GLU A 190 -0.36 15.41 26.68
N GLU A 191 -0.90 16.33 25.86
CA GLU A 191 -2.05 17.17 26.25
C GLU A 191 -3.38 16.43 26.30
N HIS A 192 -3.57 15.41 25.47
CA HIS A 192 -4.87 14.78 25.25
C HIS A 192 -4.92 13.30 25.61
N SER A 193 -3.87 12.79 26.25
CA SER A 193 -3.81 11.41 26.81
C SER A 193 -4.22 10.34 25.79
N ILE A 194 -3.71 10.45 24.55
CA ILE A 194 -3.91 9.39 23.57
C ILE A 194 -2.94 8.28 23.88
N SER A 195 -3.47 7.09 24.14
CA SER A 195 -2.68 5.88 24.38
C SER A 195 -2.06 5.39 23.08
N THR A 196 -0.83 4.90 23.20
CA THR A 196 -0.10 4.23 22.11
C THR A 196 0.01 2.72 22.34
N ASP A 197 -0.68 2.20 23.38
CA ASP A 197 -0.69 0.80 23.77
C ASP A 197 -1.68 -0.04 22.99
#